data_3fe9d9ba74ebc6b6af56cd71b1d066a8
#
_entry.id   3fe9d9ba74ebc6b6af56cd71b1d066a8
#
_cell.length_a   1.000
_cell.length_b   1.000
_cell.length_c   1.000
_cell.angle_alpha   90.00
_cell.angle_beta   90.00
_cell.angle_gamma   90.00
#
_symmetry.space_group_name_H-M   'P 1'
#
loop_
_entity.id
_entity.type
_entity.pdbx_description
1 polymer ?
#
loop_
_entity_poly.entity_id
_entity_poly.type
_entity_poly.pdbx_seq_one_letter_code
_entity_poly.pdbx_strand_id
1 'polypeptide(L)'
;MGQFSMTDKDVPFGTAGGFGGDGNRKPAVTAEGILKRLEAMKTERAKWEPMWNKAAEMCSVDSELFATDERGRVRQAVFDTTGRNALSCFASSMKSVIVPTTTRWHRLKPVNPKLDDNAAVKKYLERATDLLFRMRYAAASNFAAESDLLFNQLGIYGHALWMVDDDIGRGIVYRTIPVKEAYIKRDDCGRLAAVFREYELTAAEAVSKFGDSLRGEIRQAAENTPERMFKFLHAVYERDDWQAEEEDFGGMRYASVHLDMAAKRIIRTGGYRTCPYMAPRFLGIAGSSYGDSPALQAFYDMLTANEMGKTILRTGQLQANPPILTSMGLIDANKLGSAGAVIRGGLDSQGKPAAVSMQYGNNLSITVEMQREVRAAIERAFLVPLFQSLTQTKQMTATEVEKREMEKSMLLAPMCERIAAEWLSGNIERELDILGMYGMLDDVPDELMYEGSIAIQFESPAVHMQQSGAIVGLYKTMEAAAAMAQSNPDVLKVFDMEAALRKIADYYGVGSDVVKTADDMAAIQQQEALQAILAQQGGNAAGIGGANGIGTGGVVLSGAGGISASTGGSALSRAGGTGARTGGSAGLRGKRA
;
A
#
# COMPACT_ATOMS: atom_id res chain seq x y z
N MET A 1 6.41 -21.20 1.94
CA MET A 1 7.82 -20.78 2.02
C MET A 1 8.49 -21.25 0.75
N GLY A 2 8.59 -20.38 -0.24
CA GLY A 2 9.25 -20.68 -1.51
C GLY A 2 10.75 -20.50 -1.35
N GLN A 3 11.52 -21.54 -1.62
CA GLN A 3 12.97 -21.47 -1.71
C GLN A 3 13.35 -20.74 -3.00
N PHE A 4 13.98 -19.56 -2.91
CA PHE A 4 14.64 -18.92 -4.02
C PHE A 4 15.99 -19.61 -4.24
N SER A 5 16.12 -20.39 -5.31
CA SER A 5 17.40 -20.81 -5.84
C SER A 5 17.76 -19.88 -6.99
N MET A 6 18.72 -19.00 -6.78
CA MET A 6 19.30 -18.15 -7.82
C MET A 6 20.43 -18.92 -8.53
N THR A 7 20.10 -19.86 -9.39
CA THR A 7 21.05 -20.41 -10.35
C THR A 7 20.36 -20.47 -11.70
N ASP A 8 20.60 -19.45 -12.52
CA ASP A 8 20.93 -19.54 -13.95
C ASP A 8 21.06 -18.14 -14.53
N LYS A 9 22.29 -17.76 -14.81
CA LYS A 9 22.63 -16.68 -15.72
C LYS A 9 22.43 -17.23 -17.14
N ASP A 10 21.78 -16.42 -17.98
CA ASP A 10 21.64 -16.61 -19.42
C ASP A 10 20.40 -17.37 -19.93
N VAL A 11 19.25 -16.66 -20.01
CA VAL A 11 18.29 -16.93 -21.09
C VAL A 11 17.81 -15.60 -21.66
N PRO A 12 18.21 -15.24 -22.88
CA PRO A 12 17.67 -14.08 -23.58
C PRO A 12 16.19 -14.33 -23.93
N PHE A 13 15.37 -13.29 -23.88
CA PHE A 13 14.00 -13.29 -24.37
C PHE A 13 13.96 -13.88 -25.78
N GLY A 14 13.51 -15.13 -25.91
CA GLY A 14 13.45 -15.84 -27.19
C GLY A 14 12.31 -15.33 -28.05
N THR A 15 12.67 -14.82 -29.21
CA THR A 15 11.80 -14.65 -30.38
C THR A 15 11.20 -16.00 -30.79
N ALA A 16 9.93 -15.98 -31.19
CA ALA A 16 9.15 -17.13 -31.64
C ALA A 16 9.90 -18.00 -32.67
N GLY A 17 10.27 -19.22 -32.29
CA GLY A 17 10.80 -20.26 -33.18
C GLY A 17 9.76 -21.33 -33.42
N GLY A 18 9.67 -21.77 -34.67
CA GLY A 18 8.66 -22.66 -35.21
C GLY A 18 8.73 -24.10 -34.73
N PHE A 19 7.61 -24.76 -34.77
CA PHE A 19 7.28 -26.08 -34.26
C PHE A 19 7.74 -27.23 -35.19
N GLY A 20 8.39 -28.25 -34.61
CA GLY A 20 8.53 -29.59 -35.18
C GLY A 20 8.16 -30.62 -34.12
N GLY A 21 7.22 -31.54 -34.44
CA GLY A 21 6.56 -32.44 -33.49
C GLY A 21 7.34 -33.66 -33.09
N ASP A 22 6.99 -34.26 -31.92
CA ASP A 22 6.84 -35.72 -31.79
C ASP A 22 5.98 -36.12 -30.60
N GLY A 23 5.25 -37.23 -30.75
CA GLY A 23 4.10 -37.65 -29.98
C GLY A 23 4.44 -38.29 -28.64
N ASN A 24 4.21 -37.60 -27.59
CA ASN A 24 3.72 -38.02 -26.26
C ASN A 24 3.69 -36.84 -25.27
N ARG A 25 3.33 -35.65 -25.74
CA ARG A 25 3.21 -34.42 -24.92
C ARG A 25 1.83 -34.37 -24.26
N LYS A 26 1.78 -34.09 -22.96
CA LYS A 26 0.57 -33.57 -22.31
C LYS A 26 -0.06 -32.49 -23.20
N PRO A 27 -1.39 -32.39 -23.27
CA PRO A 27 -2.02 -31.47 -24.22
C PRO A 27 -1.47 -30.06 -24.01
N ALA A 28 -0.89 -29.53 -25.08
CA ALA A 28 -0.49 -28.13 -25.17
C ALA A 28 -1.63 -27.26 -24.66
N VAL A 29 -1.32 -26.15 -23.98
CA VAL A 29 -2.31 -25.21 -23.48
C VAL A 29 -3.19 -24.75 -24.64
N THR A 30 -4.45 -25.14 -24.65
CA THR A 30 -5.39 -24.81 -25.70
C THR A 30 -6.21 -23.59 -25.31
N ALA A 31 -6.51 -22.71 -26.28
CA ALA A 31 -7.37 -21.55 -26.06
C ALA A 31 -8.73 -21.97 -25.48
N GLU A 32 -9.28 -23.08 -25.91
CA GLU A 32 -10.55 -23.63 -25.40
C GLU A 32 -10.47 -24.03 -23.93
N GLY A 33 -9.37 -24.65 -23.51
CA GLY A 33 -9.14 -25.02 -22.11
C GLY A 33 -9.08 -23.79 -21.19
N ILE A 34 -8.41 -22.71 -21.63
CA ILE A 34 -8.36 -21.45 -20.90
C ILE A 34 -9.75 -20.79 -20.84
N LEU A 35 -10.47 -20.74 -21.95
CA LEU A 35 -11.80 -20.15 -21.99
C LEU A 35 -12.80 -20.92 -21.12
N LYS A 36 -12.72 -22.26 -21.06
CA LYS A 36 -13.53 -23.07 -20.15
C LYS A 36 -13.25 -22.76 -18.67
N ARG A 37 -11.97 -22.56 -18.31
CA ARG A 37 -11.59 -22.12 -16.95
C ARG A 37 -12.13 -20.72 -16.66
N LEU A 38 -12.05 -19.79 -17.61
CA LEU A 38 -12.60 -18.44 -17.49
C LEU A 38 -14.11 -18.48 -17.20
N GLU A 39 -14.89 -19.29 -17.93
CA GLU A 39 -16.34 -19.39 -17.72
C GLU A 39 -16.70 -19.94 -16.32
N ALA A 40 -15.93 -20.88 -15.80
CA ALA A 40 -16.10 -21.34 -14.43
C ALA A 40 -15.84 -20.22 -13.42
N MET A 41 -14.80 -19.41 -13.62
CA MET A 41 -14.48 -18.26 -12.76
C MET A 41 -15.53 -17.15 -12.88
N LYS A 42 -16.08 -16.91 -14.08
CA LYS A 42 -17.21 -15.99 -14.30
C LYS A 42 -18.44 -16.41 -13.50
N THR A 43 -18.77 -17.69 -13.51
CA THR A 43 -19.91 -18.25 -12.76
C THR A 43 -19.76 -18.06 -11.25
N GLU A 44 -18.55 -18.23 -10.72
CA GLU A 44 -18.24 -17.98 -9.30
C GLU A 44 -18.39 -16.49 -8.96
N ARG A 45 -17.83 -15.59 -9.79
CA ARG A 45 -17.86 -14.14 -9.58
C ARG A 45 -19.26 -13.54 -9.73
N ALA A 46 -20.08 -14.05 -10.65
CA ALA A 46 -21.43 -13.55 -10.90
C ALA A 46 -22.33 -13.51 -9.65
N LYS A 47 -22.04 -14.35 -8.65
CA LYS A 47 -22.77 -14.34 -7.37
C LYS A 47 -22.52 -13.06 -6.56
N TRP A 48 -21.35 -12.41 -6.74
CA TRP A 48 -20.91 -11.24 -5.99
C TRP A 48 -21.21 -9.91 -6.69
N GLU A 49 -21.22 -9.91 -8.02
CA GLU A 49 -21.35 -8.70 -8.85
C GLU A 49 -22.55 -7.80 -8.49
N PRO A 50 -23.76 -8.34 -8.20
CA PRO A 50 -24.91 -7.50 -7.86
C PRO A 50 -24.71 -6.70 -6.57
N MET A 51 -24.06 -7.30 -5.56
CA MET A 51 -23.76 -6.63 -4.30
C MET A 51 -22.65 -5.61 -4.46
N TRP A 52 -21.58 -5.96 -5.18
CA TRP A 52 -20.48 -5.05 -5.48
C TRP A 52 -20.94 -3.80 -6.24
N ASN A 53 -21.79 -3.96 -7.25
CA ASN A 53 -22.36 -2.83 -8.00
C ASN A 53 -23.09 -1.85 -7.08
N LYS A 54 -23.96 -2.38 -6.23
CA LYS A 54 -24.74 -1.54 -5.30
C LYS A 54 -23.86 -0.85 -4.25
N ALA A 55 -22.86 -1.57 -3.69
CA ALA A 55 -21.92 -1.01 -2.75
C ALA A 55 -21.07 0.11 -3.40
N ALA A 56 -20.62 -0.11 -4.63
CA ALA A 56 -19.87 0.88 -5.40
C ALA A 56 -20.70 2.14 -5.70
N GLU A 57 -21.98 2.01 -6.04
CA GLU A 57 -22.90 3.17 -6.25
C GLU A 57 -23.00 4.06 -5.00
N MET A 58 -22.98 3.46 -3.79
CA MET A 58 -23.08 4.22 -2.54
C MET A 58 -21.75 4.85 -2.12
N CYS A 59 -20.63 4.19 -2.37
CA CYS A 59 -19.32 4.58 -1.84
C CYS A 59 -18.46 5.36 -2.84
N SER A 60 -18.64 5.17 -4.16
CA SER A 60 -17.75 5.76 -5.18
C SER A 60 -18.50 6.70 -6.12
N VAL A 61 -17.78 7.72 -6.61
CA VAL A 61 -18.27 8.61 -7.68
C VAL A 61 -18.12 7.91 -9.04
N ASP A 62 -17.02 7.18 -9.22
CA ASP A 62 -16.67 6.47 -10.45
C ASP A 62 -16.83 4.96 -10.25
N SER A 63 -18.05 4.54 -9.84
CA SER A 63 -18.33 3.12 -9.78
C SER A 63 -18.25 2.54 -11.20
N GLU A 64 -17.20 1.78 -11.45
CA GLU A 64 -17.13 0.92 -12.62
C GLU A 64 -18.18 -0.18 -12.45
N LEU A 65 -19.33 0.03 -13.04
CA LEU A 65 -20.42 -0.94 -12.99
C LEU A 65 -20.04 -2.18 -13.81
N PHE A 66 -20.24 -3.36 -13.25
CA PHE A 66 -20.04 -4.63 -13.95
C PHE A 66 -21.06 -4.84 -15.09
N ALA A 67 -22.22 -4.17 -15.02
CA ALA A 67 -23.24 -4.22 -16.05
C ALA A 67 -22.98 -3.11 -17.08
N THR A 68 -22.58 -3.49 -18.26
CA THR A 68 -22.61 -2.68 -19.47
C THR A 68 -24.05 -2.62 -19.98
N ASP A 69 -24.90 -1.81 -19.37
CA ASP A 69 -26.16 -1.46 -19.99
C ASP A 69 -25.92 -0.19 -20.83
N GLU A 70 -25.88 -0.35 -22.14
CA GLU A 70 -25.72 0.73 -23.12
C GLU A 70 -26.80 1.82 -23.01
N ARG A 71 -27.83 1.59 -22.21
CA ARG A 71 -28.97 2.48 -21.96
C ARG A 71 -28.76 3.42 -20.80
N GLY A 72 -27.58 4.00 -20.61
CA GLY A 72 -27.37 5.09 -19.67
C GLY A 72 -28.13 4.92 -18.35
N ARG A 73 -27.75 3.98 -17.50
CA ARG A 73 -28.34 3.84 -16.16
C ARG A 73 -28.20 5.16 -15.43
N VAL A 74 -29.33 5.78 -15.14
CA VAL A 74 -29.38 6.92 -14.24
C VAL A 74 -28.89 6.41 -12.88
N ARG A 75 -27.72 6.88 -12.44
CA ARG A 75 -27.18 6.54 -11.12
C ARG A 75 -28.22 6.87 -10.06
N GLN A 76 -28.35 6.02 -9.05
CA GLN A 76 -29.23 6.31 -7.92
C GLN A 76 -28.75 7.60 -7.26
N ALA A 77 -29.68 8.55 -7.03
CA ALA A 77 -29.32 9.80 -6.35
C ALA A 77 -28.87 9.50 -4.92
N VAL A 78 -27.67 9.95 -4.59
CA VAL A 78 -27.08 9.78 -3.26
C VAL A 78 -27.38 11.04 -2.44
N PHE A 79 -28.22 10.88 -1.41
CA PHE A 79 -28.60 11.94 -0.48
C PHE A 79 -27.76 11.93 0.81
N ASP A 80 -27.04 10.83 1.08
CA ASP A 80 -26.14 10.69 2.20
C ASP A 80 -24.74 10.29 1.75
N THR A 81 -23.74 11.12 2.07
CA THR A 81 -22.34 10.93 1.65
C THR A 81 -21.47 10.25 2.71
N THR A 82 -22.06 9.78 3.81
CA THR A 82 -21.29 9.17 4.92
C THR A 82 -20.44 7.99 4.46
N GLY A 83 -20.98 7.09 3.61
CA GLY A 83 -20.23 5.96 3.07
C GLY A 83 -19.00 6.38 2.24
N ARG A 84 -19.12 7.45 1.43
CA ARG A 84 -17.99 7.97 0.64
C ARG A 84 -16.89 8.57 1.51
N ASN A 85 -17.27 9.35 2.51
CA ASN A 85 -16.34 9.97 3.45
C ASN A 85 -15.65 8.89 4.30
N ALA A 86 -16.40 7.89 4.74
CA ALA A 86 -15.89 6.77 5.50
C ALA A 86 -14.90 5.92 4.68
N LEU A 87 -15.19 5.65 3.39
CA LEU A 87 -14.27 4.97 2.47
C LEU A 87 -12.96 5.76 2.28
N SER A 88 -13.04 7.07 2.06
CA SER A 88 -11.86 7.92 1.90
C SER A 88 -10.98 7.91 3.15
N CYS A 89 -11.60 8.01 4.33
CA CYS A 89 -10.89 7.90 5.61
C CYS A 89 -10.25 6.53 5.78
N PHE A 90 -10.97 5.45 5.50
CA PHE A 90 -10.47 4.08 5.54
C PHE A 90 -9.26 3.89 4.63
N ALA A 91 -9.38 4.22 3.34
CA ALA A 91 -8.31 4.02 2.36
C ALA A 91 -7.04 4.78 2.74
N SER A 92 -7.16 6.07 3.09
CA SER A 92 -6.02 6.90 3.49
C SER A 92 -5.35 6.40 4.76
N SER A 93 -6.14 5.99 5.75
CA SER A 93 -5.63 5.50 7.04
C SER A 93 -4.96 4.15 6.90
N MET A 94 -5.58 3.20 6.18
CA MET A 94 -4.97 1.88 5.92
C MET A 94 -3.66 2.00 5.16
N LYS A 95 -3.59 2.86 4.14
CA LYS A 95 -2.35 3.14 3.42
C LYS A 95 -1.26 3.66 4.37
N SER A 96 -1.59 4.64 5.21
CA SER A 96 -0.62 5.23 6.14
C SER A 96 -0.10 4.25 7.20
N VAL A 97 -0.91 3.24 7.55
CA VAL A 97 -0.54 2.20 8.52
C VAL A 97 0.29 1.09 7.87
N ILE A 98 -0.05 0.66 6.64
CA ILE A 98 0.55 -0.52 6.01
C ILE A 98 1.80 -0.15 5.19
N VAL A 99 1.73 0.93 4.39
CA VAL A 99 2.81 1.36 3.49
C VAL A 99 3.11 2.85 3.65
N PRO A 100 3.57 3.28 4.84
CA PRO A 100 3.96 4.67 5.06
C PRO A 100 5.10 5.06 4.12
N THR A 101 5.04 6.28 3.57
CA THR A 101 6.05 6.79 2.62
C THR A 101 7.31 7.30 3.32
N THR A 102 7.22 7.63 4.60
CA THR A 102 8.29 8.30 5.37
C THR A 102 9.17 7.35 6.16
N THR A 103 8.69 6.13 6.44
CA THR A 103 9.39 5.14 7.25
C THR A 103 9.51 3.83 6.49
N ARG A 104 10.57 3.07 6.78
CA ARG A 104 10.69 1.71 6.27
C ARG A 104 9.60 0.86 6.92
N TRP A 105 8.85 0.10 6.13
CA TRP A 105 7.78 -0.77 6.59
C TRP A 105 8.08 -2.25 6.39
N HIS A 106 9.25 -2.58 5.82
CA HIS A 106 9.75 -3.94 5.73
C HIS A 106 11.27 -3.95 5.77
N ARG A 107 11.82 -5.10 6.13
CA ARG A 107 13.24 -5.43 6.08
C ARG A 107 13.41 -6.84 5.54
N LEU A 108 14.44 -7.05 4.76
CA LEU A 108 14.83 -8.37 4.31
C LEU A 108 15.74 -9.00 5.37
N LYS A 109 15.46 -10.26 5.73
CA LYS A 109 16.28 -11.08 6.65
C LYS A 109 16.54 -12.45 6.07
N PRO A 110 17.61 -13.15 6.44
CA PRO A 110 17.77 -14.55 6.08
C PRO A 110 16.75 -15.42 6.83
N VAL A 111 16.29 -16.51 6.22
CA VAL A 111 15.42 -17.48 6.91
C VAL A 111 16.21 -18.29 7.93
N ASN A 112 17.51 -18.56 7.65
CA ASN A 112 18.38 -19.27 8.56
C ASN A 112 18.93 -18.32 9.64
N PRO A 113 18.59 -18.52 10.94
CA PRO A 113 19.05 -17.64 12.01
C PRO A 113 20.58 -17.59 12.17
N LYS A 114 21.31 -18.61 11.67
CA LYS A 114 22.77 -18.62 11.71
C LYS A 114 23.42 -17.54 10.84
N LEU A 115 22.68 -17.06 9.84
CA LEU A 115 23.14 -16.02 8.93
C LEU A 115 22.79 -14.59 9.42
N ASP A 116 22.01 -14.47 10.51
CA ASP A 116 21.63 -13.16 11.07
C ASP A 116 22.84 -12.32 11.54
N ASP A 117 23.91 -12.99 11.98
CA ASP A 117 25.14 -12.34 12.45
C ASP A 117 26.23 -12.21 11.37
N ASN A 118 26.00 -12.77 10.15
CA ASN A 118 26.95 -12.64 9.05
C ASN A 118 26.92 -11.21 8.47
N ALA A 119 28.04 -10.51 8.56
CA ALA A 119 28.17 -9.11 8.15
C ALA A 119 27.90 -8.89 6.65
N ALA A 120 28.37 -9.81 5.79
CA ALA A 120 28.20 -9.71 4.35
C ALA A 120 26.72 -9.87 3.95
N VAL A 121 26.05 -10.88 4.52
CA VAL A 121 24.62 -11.16 4.30
C VAL A 121 23.75 -9.98 4.79
N LYS A 122 24.03 -9.49 5.99
CA LYS A 122 23.29 -8.35 6.57
C LYS A 122 23.42 -7.11 5.70
N LYS A 123 24.63 -6.76 5.28
CA LYS A 123 24.91 -5.61 4.42
C LYS A 123 24.24 -5.73 3.06
N TYR A 124 24.24 -6.91 2.45
CA TYR A 124 23.55 -7.19 1.20
C TYR A 124 22.04 -6.98 1.32
N LEU A 125 21.40 -7.56 2.35
CA LEU A 125 19.95 -7.47 2.54
C LEU A 125 19.50 -6.04 2.91
N GLU A 126 20.30 -5.28 3.67
CA GLU A 126 20.03 -3.87 3.94
C GLU A 126 20.09 -3.02 2.67
N ARG A 127 21.12 -3.22 1.83
CA ARG A 127 21.24 -2.51 0.55
C ARG A 127 20.09 -2.85 -0.42
N ALA A 128 19.73 -4.14 -0.51
CA ALA A 128 18.60 -4.56 -1.30
C ALA A 128 17.29 -3.92 -0.79
N THR A 129 17.09 -3.86 0.53
CA THR A 129 15.95 -3.18 1.14
C THR A 129 15.92 -1.69 0.76
N ASP A 130 17.05 -0.98 0.87
CA ASP A 130 17.15 0.43 0.51
C ASP A 130 16.89 0.69 -0.97
N LEU A 131 17.39 -0.19 -1.84
CA LEU A 131 17.15 -0.10 -3.27
C LEU A 131 15.66 -0.24 -3.58
N LEU A 132 14.97 -1.21 -2.97
CA LEU A 132 13.53 -1.38 -3.12
C LEU A 132 12.76 -0.13 -2.70
N PHE A 133 13.10 0.47 -1.56
CA PHE A 133 12.45 1.72 -1.12
C PHE A 133 12.71 2.87 -2.10
N ARG A 134 13.95 3.05 -2.56
CA ARG A 134 14.29 4.10 -3.53
C ARG A 134 13.56 3.94 -4.85
N MET A 135 13.47 2.71 -5.37
CA MET A 135 12.77 2.43 -6.63
C MET A 135 11.26 2.64 -6.48
N ARG A 136 10.67 2.17 -5.40
CA ARG A 136 9.24 2.22 -5.14
C ARG A 136 8.72 3.65 -4.95
N TYR A 137 9.51 4.51 -4.29
CA TYR A 137 9.15 5.91 -4.02
C TYR A 137 9.91 6.91 -4.88
N ALA A 138 10.56 6.46 -5.96
CA ALA A 138 11.11 7.35 -6.97
C ALA A 138 10.02 8.21 -7.61
N ALA A 139 10.36 9.41 -8.07
CA ALA A 139 9.40 10.31 -8.71
C ALA A 139 8.72 9.72 -9.98
N ALA A 140 9.40 8.80 -10.66
CA ALA A 140 8.86 8.10 -11.82
C ALA A 140 7.96 6.89 -11.45
N SER A 141 7.99 6.45 -10.19
CA SER A 141 7.18 5.33 -9.71
C SER A 141 5.75 5.76 -9.44
N ASN A 142 4.80 4.92 -9.79
CA ASN A 142 3.37 5.12 -9.52
C ASN A 142 2.87 4.34 -8.30
N PHE A 143 3.76 3.70 -7.52
CA PHE A 143 3.39 2.85 -6.38
C PHE A 143 2.43 3.53 -5.39
N ALA A 144 2.73 4.77 -5.02
CA ALA A 144 1.92 5.50 -4.03
C ALA A 144 0.51 5.81 -4.55
N ALA A 145 0.36 6.19 -5.82
CA ALA A 145 -0.94 6.48 -6.44
C ALA A 145 -1.77 5.20 -6.61
N GLU A 146 -1.16 4.14 -7.10
CA GLU A 146 -1.82 2.85 -7.29
C GLU A 146 -2.23 2.20 -5.95
N SER A 147 -1.44 2.40 -4.89
CA SER A 147 -1.80 1.94 -3.55
C SER A 147 -3.09 2.57 -3.03
N ASP A 148 -3.35 3.85 -3.33
CA ASP A 148 -4.63 4.51 -2.98
C ASP A 148 -5.81 3.82 -3.65
N LEU A 149 -5.67 3.47 -4.94
CA LEU A 149 -6.69 2.74 -5.69
C LEU A 149 -6.91 1.34 -5.12
N LEU A 150 -5.84 0.65 -4.73
CA LEU A 150 -5.91 -0.67 -4.10
C LEU A 150 -6.73 -0.63 -2.80
N PHE A 151 -6.45 0.31 -1.90
CA PHE A 151 -7.20 0.41 -0.64
C PHE A 151 -8.65 0.84 -0.84
N ASN A 152 -8.95 1.66 -1.86
CA ASN A 152 -10.32 1.97 -2.26
C ASN A 152 -11.05 0.71 -2.72
N GLN A 153 -10.42 -0.13 -3.57
CA GLN A 153 -11.02 -1.41 -4.00
C GLN A 153 -11.23 -2.36 -2.83
N LEU A 154 -10.27 -2.49 -1.91
CA LEU A 154 -10.42 -3.28 -0.69
C LEU A 154 -11.61 -2.81 0.15
N GLY A 155 -11.80 -1.51 0.30
CA GLY A 155 -12.90 -0.93 1.05
C GLY A 155 -14.27 -1.17 0.41
N ILE A 156 -14.37 -1.20 -0.91
CA ILE A 156 -15.63 -1.38 -1.65
C ILE A 156 -15.94 -2.86 -1.89
N TYR A 157 -14.98 -3.62 -2.46
CA TYR A 157 -15.19 -4.96 -3.00
C TYR A 157 -14.66 -6.07 -2.07
N GLY A 158 -13.90 -5.72 -1.03
CA GLY A 158 -13.29 -6.67 -0.11
C GLY A 158 -12.05 -7.39 -0.65
N HIS A 159 -11.70 -7.13 -1.89
CA HIS A 159 -10.48 -7.60 -2.54
C HIS A 159 -10.03 -6.59 -3.58
N ALA A 160 -8.75 -6.66 -3.95
CA ALA A 160 -8.19 -5.88 -5.03
C ALA A 160 -7.31 -6.78 -5.91
N LEU A 161 -7.02 -6.36 -7.12
CA LEU A 161 -6.03 -7.02 -7.97
C LEU A 161 -4.91 -6.02 -8.27
N TRP A 162 -3.72 -6.40 -7.85
CA TRP A 162 -2.49 -5.65 -8.06
C TRP A 162 -1.60 -6.37 -9.06
N MET A 163 -0.94 -5.63 -9.93
CA MET A 163 0.01 -6.15 -10.90
C MET A 163 1.33 -5.40 -10.79
N VAL A 164 2.43 -6.15 -10.82
CA VAL A 164 3.80 -5.62 -10.89
C VAL A 164 4.45 -6.14 -12.15
N ASP A 165 4.88 -5.20 -12.98
CA ASP A 165 5.53 -5.51 -14.25
C ASP A 165 6.73 -4.59 -14.47
N ASP A 166 7.58 -4.91 -15.42
CA ASP A 166 8.68 -4.07 -15.82
C ASP A 166 8.32 -3.27 -17.08
N ASP A 167 8.73 -2.01 -17.12
CA ASP A 167 8.66 -1.18 -18.30
C ASP A 167 10.09 -0.85 -18.73
N ILE A 168 10.48 -1.35 -19.89
CA ILE A 168 11.83 -1.21 -20.42
C ILE A 168 12.21 0.29 -20.49
N GLY A 169 13.23 0.67 -19.72
CA GLY A 169 13.73 2.04 -19.65
C GLY A 169 13.04 2.97 -18.64
N ARG A 170 11.96 2.55 -18.00
CA ARG A 170 11.27 3.31 -16.94
C ARG A 170 11.38 2.67 -15.56
N GLY A 171 11.60 1.36 -15.49
CA GLY A 171 11.73 0.61 -14.24
C GLY A 171 10.50 -0.21 -13.89
N ILE A 172 10.25 -0.40 -12.60
CA ILE A 172 9.11 -1.19 -12.12
C ILE A 172 7.83 -0.35 -12.21
N VAL A 173 6.78 -0.92 -12.80
CA VAL A 173 5.46 -0.30 -12.94
C VAL A 173 4.45 -1.10 -12.14
N TYR A 174 3.68 -0.39 -11.36
CA TYR A 174 2.60 -0.94 -10.54
C TYR A 174 1.26 -0.57 -11.16
N ARG A 175 0.29 -1.48 -11.07
CA ARG A 175 -1.05 -1.21 -11.58
C ARG A 175 -2.10 -1.90 -10.72
N THR A 176 -3.03 -1.13 -10.23
CA THR A 176 -4.27 -1.64 -9.63
C THR A 176 -5.25 -1.94 -10.74
N ILE A 177 -5.56 -3.22 -10.93
CA ILE A 177 -6.46 -3.68 -11.99
C ILE A 177 -7.90 -3.48 -11.54
N PRO A 178 -8.77 -2.90 -12.40
CA PRO A 178 -10.19 -2.79 -12.12
C PRO A 178 -10.81 -4.17 -11.81
N VAL A 179 -11.57 -4.26 -10.72
CA VAL A 179 -12.15 -5.54 -10.28
C VAL A 179 -13.05 -6.17 -11.35
N LYS A 180 -13.69 -5.37 -12.20
CA LYS A 180 -14.50 -5.85 -13.33
C LYS A 180 -13.72 -6.67 -14.35
N GLU A 181 -12.42 -6.38 -14.52
CA GLU A 181 -11.54 -7.08 -15.44
C GLU A 181 -10.96 -8.38 -14.86
N ALA A 182 -11.04 -8.54 -13.52
CA ALA A 182 -10.31 -9.54 -12.75
C ALA A 182 -11.15 -10.76 -12.40
N TYR A 183 -10.65 -11.95 -12.71
CA TYR A 183 -11.18 -13.23 -12.28
C TYR A 183 -10.08 -13.94 -11.50
N ILE A 184 -10.37 -14.30 -10.26
CA ILE A 184 -9.41 -14.83 -9.30
C ILE A 184 -9.80 -16.25 -8.92
N LYS A 185 -8.81 -17.14 -8.89
CA LYS A 185 -8.95 -18.50 -8.36
C LYS A 185 -7.89 -18.76 -7.32
N ARG A 186 -8.30 -19.34 -6.20
CA ARG A 186 -7.41 -19.76 -5.13
C ARG A 186 -7.38 -21.27 -5.03
N ASP A 187 -6.24 -21.80 -4.53
CA ASP A 187 -6.10 -23.22 -4.21
C ASP A 187 -6.83 -23.56 -2.88
N ASP A 188 -6.79 -24.81 -2.48
CA ASP A 188 -7.33 -25.32 -1.22
C ASP A 188 -6.66 -24.74 0.02
N CYS A 189 -5.40 -24.31 -0.11
CA CYS A 189 -4.63 -23.62 0.93
C CYS A 189 -4.91 -22.10 0.97
N GLY A 190 -5.74 -21.58 0.08
CA GLY A 190 -6.09 -20.16 -0.01
C GLY A 190 -5.07 -19.30 -0.73
N ARG A 191 -4.02 -19.88 -1.35
CA ARG A 191 -3.03 -19.16 -2.16
C ARG A 191 -3.59 -18.83 -3.53
N LEU A 192 -3.03 -17.81 -4.18
CA LEU A 192 -3.43 -17.39 -5.52
C LEU A 192 -2.94 -18.41 -6.56
N ALA A 193 -3.87 -19.20 -7.10
CA ALA A 193 -3.55 -20.25 -8.08
C ALA A 193 -3.67 -19.76 -9.53
N ALA A 194 -4.64 -18.88 -9.81
CA ALA A 194 -4.81 -18.33 -11.15
C ALA A 194 -5.45 -16.94 -11.11
N VAL A 195 -5.04 -16.10 -12.05
CA VAL A 195 -5.63 -14.79 -12.33
C VAL A 195 -5.89 -14.69 -13.83
N PHE A 196 -7.13 -14.40 -14.18
CA PHE A 196 -7.53 -14.14 -15.55
C PHE A 196 -8.04 -12.71 -15.64
N ARG A 197 -7.41 -11.91 -16.52
CA ARG A 197 -7.77 -10.53 -16.76
C ARG A 197 -8.34 -10.36 -18.15
N GLU A 198 -9.63 -10.01 -18.23
CA GLU A 198 -10.32 -9.64 -19.47
C GLU A 198 -10.32 -8.12 -19.60
N TYR A 199 -9.65 -7.59 -20.63
CA TYR A 199 -9.43 -6.16 -20.81
C TYR A 199 -9.55 -5.75 -22.27
N GLU A 200 -9.76 -4.46 -22.48
CA GLU A 200 -9.87 -3.87 -23.81
C GLU A 200 -8.65 -3.02 -24.11
N LEU A 201 -8.18 -3.08 -25.36
CA LEU A 201 -7.16 -2.20 -25.90
C LEU A 201 -7.66 -1.58 -27.18
N THR A 202 -7.23 -0.35 -27.47
CA THR A 202 -7.39 0.25 -28.79
C THR A 202 -6.58 -0.54 -29.82
N ALA A 203 -6.94 -0.45 -31.08
CA ALA A 203 -6.21 -1.11 -32.18
C ALA A 203 -4.73 -0.68 -32.20
N ALA A 204 -4.46 0.61 -31.96
CA ALA A 204 -3.10 1.16 -31.92
C ALA A 204 -2.28 0.58 -30.75
N GLU A 205 -2.85 0.53 -29.53
CA GLU A 205 -2.19 -0.06 -28.36
C GLU A 205 -1.96 -1.56 -28.53
N ALA A 206 -2.94 -2.28 -29.11
CA ALA A 206 -2.80 -3.70 -29.37
C ALA A 206 -1.63 -4.00 -30.31
N VAL A 207 -1.49 -3.24 -31.41
CA VAL A 207 -0.37 -3.38 -32.35
C VAL A 207 0.95 -3.02 -31.68
N SER A 208 1.00 -1.96 -30.86
CA SER A 208 2.20 -1.60 -30.10
C SER A 208 2.65 -2.73 -29.16
N LYS A 209 1.68 -3.44 -28.54
CA LYS A 209 1.97 -4.48 -27.53
C LYS A 209 2.28 -5.85 -28.13
N PHE A 210 1.58 -6.25 -29.19
CA PHE A 210 1.63 -7.61 -29.74
C PHE A 210 2.19 -7.71 -31.16
N GLY A 211 2.35 -6.59 -31.86
CA GLY A 211 2.96 -6.54 -33.18
C GLY A 211 2.29 -7.47 -34.20
N ASP A 212 3.12 -8.27 -34.86
CA ASP A 212 2.71 -9.16 -35.98
C ASP A 212 1.89 -10.38 -35.53
N SER A 213 1.82 -10.69 -34.24
CA SER A 213 1.05 -11.82 -33.72
C SER A 213 -0.47 -11.62 -33.81
N LEU A 214 -0.90 -10.38 -34.08
CA LEU A 214 -2.30 -10.01 -34.21
C LEU A 214 -2.90 -10.42 -35.57
N ARG A 215 -4.21 -10.68 -35.56
CA ARG A 215 -4.96 -10.90 -36.82
C ARG A 215 -4.99 -9.64 -37.68
N GLY A 216 -5.08 -9.86 -39.01
CA GLY A 216 -5.06 -8.78 -40.00
C GLY A 216 -6.10 -7.69 -39.77
N GLU A 217 -7.30 -8.05 -39.29
CA GLU A 217 -8.37 -7.08 -38.99
C GLU A 217 -7.95 -6.04 -37.94
N ILE A 218 -7.22 -6.45 -36.87
CA ILE A 218 -6.77 -5.52 -35.82
C ILE A 218 -5.67 -4.61 -36.37
N ARG A 219 -4.75 -5.16 -37.15
CA ARG A 219 -3.69 -4.37 -37.80
C ARG A 219 -4.25 -3.35 -38.78
N GLN A 220 -5.23 -3.75 -39.60
CA GLN A 220 -5.92 -2.87 -40.53
C GLN A 220 -6.76 -1.81 -39.79
N ALA A 221 -7.37 -2.17 -38.63
CA ALA A 221 -8.07 -1.22 -37.77
C ALA A 221 -7.10 -0.18 -37.16
N ALA A 222 -5.87 -0.57 -36.83
CA ALA A 222 -4.86 0.37 -36.32
C ALA A 222 -4.49 1.47 -37.33
N GLU A 223 -4.56 1.16 -38.63
CA GLU A 223 -4.30 2.15 -39.70
C GLU A 223 -5.52 3.04 -39.98
N ASN A 224 -6.75 2.45 -39.98
CA ASN A 224 -7.96 3.15 -40.42
C ASN A 224 -8.80 3.73 -39.28
N THR A 225 -8.85 3.04 -38.15
CA THR A 225 -9.67 3.39 -36.96
C THR A 225 -8.90 3.05 -35.68
N PRO A 226 -7.82 3.78 -35.35
CA PRO A 226 -6.88 3.43 -34.27
C PRO A 226 -7.54 3.31 -32.89
N GLU A 227 -8.64 4.04 -32.68
CA GLU A 227 -9.40 4.05 -31.40
C GLU A 227 -10.40 2.88 -31.26
N ARG A 228 -10.55 2.02 -32.27
CA ARG A 228 -11.44 0.87 -32.18
C ARG A 228 -10.95 -0.09 -31.11
N MET A 229 -11.85 -0.45 -30.17
CA MET A 229 -11.55 -1.31 -29.03
C MET A 229 -11.66 -2.80 -29.41
N PHE A 230 -10.73 -3.61 -28.87
CA PHE A 230 -10.70 -5.05 -29.01
C PHE A 230 -10.49 -5.71 -27.65
N LYS A 231 -11.17 -6.84 -27.42
CA LYS A 231 -11.11 -7.58 -26.14
C LYS A 231 -10.01 -8.63 -26.15
N PHE A 232 -9.21 -8.60 -25.12
CA PHE A 232 -8.11 -9.54 -24.89
C PHE A 232 -8.26 -10.19 -23.51
N LEU A 233 -7.69 -11.38 -23.37
CA LEU A 233 -7.56 -12.08 -22.12
C LEU A 233 -6.09 -12.29 -21.79
N HIS A 234 -5.67 -11.94 -20.59
CA HIS A 234 -4.39 -12.33 -20.02
C HIS A 234 -4.64 -13.36 -18.92
N ALA A 235 -4.23 -14.58 -19.13
CA ALA A 235 -4.35 -15.68 -18.18
C ALA A 235 -2.98 -15.99 -17.56
N VAL A 236 -2.88 -15.88 -16.24
CA VAL A 236 -1.70 -16.27 -15.47
C VAL A 236 -2.14 -17.34 -14.47
N TYR A 237 -1.42 -18.46 -14.44
CA TYR A 237 -1.70 -19.56 -13.52
C TYR A 237 -0.43 -20.32 -13.17
N GLU A 238 -0.39 -20.89 -11.96
CA GLU A 238 0.71 -21.72 -11.49
C GLU A 238 0.68 -23.06 -12.23
N ARG A 239 1.87 -23.58 -12.57
CA ARG A 239 2.05 -24.85 -13.27
C ARG A 239 2.42 -25.92 -12.24
N ASP A 240 1.78 -27.10 -12.35
CA ASP A 240 2.08 -28.25 -11.49
C ASP A 240 3.45 -28.88 -11.83
N ASP A 241 3.90 -28.72 -13.08
CA ASP A 241 5.07 -29.38 -13.68
C ASP A 241 6.18 -28.39 -14.09
N TRP A 242 6.25 -27.22 -13.43
CA TRP A 242 7.21 -26.17 -13.78
C TRP A 242 8.68 -26.57 -13.65
N GLN A 243 8.98 -27.63 -12.89
CA GLN A 243 10.34 -28.19 -12.77
C GLN A 243 10.73 -29.07 -13.95
N ALA A 244 9.77 -29.49 -14.78
CA ALA A 244 10.08 -30.21 -16.01
C ALA A 244 10.58 -29.21 -17.06
N GLU A 245 11.66 -29.55 -17.77
CA GLU A 245 12.23 -28.78 -18.87
C GLU A 245 11.29 -28.74 -20.08
N GLU A 246 10.13 -28.10 -19.95
CA GLU A 246 9.24 -27.89 -21.09
C GLU A 246 9.48 -26.52 -21.72
N GLU A 247 9.80 -26.52 -22.99
CA GLU A 247 10.16 -25.35 -23.81
C GLU A 247 9.08 -24.29 -23.91
N ASP A 248 7.79 -24.66 -23.70
CA ASP A 248 6.65 -23.76 -23.98
C ASP A 248 6.56 -22.52 -23.08
N PHE A 249 7.10 -22.58 -21.84
CA PHE A 249 7.06 -21.48 -20.87
C PHE A 249 8.44 -21.16 -20.26
N GLY A 250 9.52 -21.61 -20.91
CA GLY A 250 10.90 -21.32 -20.49
C GLY A 250 11.24 -21.85 -19.10
N GLY A 251 10.65 -22.96 -18.65
CA GLY A 251 10.89 -23.53 -17.32
C GLY A 251 10.38 -22.68 -16.14
N MET A 252 9.50 -21.71 -16.40
CA MET A 252 9.00 -20.77 -15.40
C MET A 252 7.78 -21.33 -14.65
N ARG A 253 7.68 -20.97 -13.36
CA ARG A 253 6.64 -21.46 -12.45
C ARG A 253 5.23 -21.03 -12.87
N TYR A 254 5.06 -19.80 -13.33
CA TYR A 254 3.77 -19.26 -13.72
C TYR A 254 3.69 -19.14 -15.24
N ALA A 255 2.67 -19.78 -15.83
CA ALA A 255 2.36 -19.61 -17.23
C ALA A 255 1.65 -18.28 -17.48
N SER A 256 1.99 -17.61 -18.56
CA SER A 256 1.37 -16.36 -19.01
C SER A 256 0.88 -16.54 -20.43
N VAL A 257 -0.41 -16.40 -20.65
CA VAL A 257 -1.03 -16.60 -21.97
C VAL A 257 -1.92 -15.41 -22.31
N HIS A 258 -1.67 -14.82 -23.48
CA HIS A 258 -2.52 -13.76 -24.03
C HIS A 258 -3.38 -14.33 -25.15
N LEU A 259 -4.71 -14.09 -25.09
CA LEU A 259 -5.67 -14.52 -26.10
C LEU A 259 -6.42 -13.34 -26.70
N ASP A 260 -6.72 -13.45 -28.00
CA ASP A 260 -7.76 -12.65 -28.67
C ASP A 260 -9.11 -13.31 -28.37
N MET A 261 -9.99 -12.62 -27.65
CA MET A 261 -11.29 -13.15 -27.23
C MET A 261 -12.24 -13.41 -28.42
N ALA A 262 -12.19 -12.57 -29.45
CA ALA A 262 -13.08 -12.70 -30.61
C ALA A 262 -12.66 -13.86 -31.53
N ALA A 263 -11.35 -14.03 -31.73
CA ALA A 263 -10.81 -15.12 -32.55
C ALA A 263 -10.59 -16.41 -31.78
N LYS A 264 -10.71 -16.40 -30.45
CA LYS A 264 -10.38 -17.52 -29.55
C LYS A 264 -9.01 -18.12 -29.82
N ARG A 265 -8.04 -17.24 -30.11
CA ARG A 265 -6.68 -17.63 -30.51
C ARG A 265 -5.67 -17.10 -29.50
N ILE A 266 -4.69 -17.93 -29.18
CA ILE A 266 -3.51 -17.52 -28.41
C ILE A 266 -2.64 -16.61 -29.28
N ILE A 267 -2.32 -15.42 -28.76
CA ILE A 267 -1.49 -14.41 -29.40
C ILE A 267 -0.03 -14.56 -28.95
N ARG A 268 0.15 -14.73 -27.63
CA ARG A 268 1.47 -14.79 -27.01
C ARG A 268 1.44 -15.75 -25.83
N THR A 269 2.47 -16.58 -25.72
CA THR A 269 2.78 -17.40 -24.55
C THR A 269 4.06 -16.90 -23.90
N GLY A 270 4.19 -17.05 -22.61
CA GLY A 270 5.39 -16.70 -21.86
C GLY A 270 5.23 -17.19 -20.43
N GLY A 271 6.21 -16.91 -19.58
CA GLY A 271 6.17 -17.30 -18.18
C GLY A 271 6.72 -16.23 -17.25
N TYR A 272 6.47 -16.43 -15.97
CA TYR A 272 7.04 -15.63 -14.89
C TYR A 272 7.65 -16.56 -13.83
N ARG A 273 8.79 -16.20 -13.29
CA ARG A 273 9.41 -16.89 -12.14
C ARG A 273 8.57 -16.68 -10.89
N THR A 274 8.14 -15.43 -10.66
CA THR A 274 7.30 -14.99 -9.57
C THR A 274 5.96 -14.52 -10.11
N CYS A 275 4.87 -14.66 -9.35
CA CYS A 275 3.55 -14.23 -9.80
C CYS A 275 3.52 -12.71 -10.03
N PRO A 276 3.12 -12.22 -11.22
CA PRO A 276 3.01 -10.78 -11.48
C PRO A 276 1.76 -10.16 -10.85
N TYR A 277 0.81 -10.98 -10.39
CA TYR A 277 -0.44 -10.55 -9.79
C TYR A 277 -0.50 -10.90 -8.31
N MET A 278 -1.00 -9.97 -7.51
CA MET A 278 -1.34 -10.16 -6.11
C MET A 278 -2.82 -9.80 -5.91
N ALA A 279 -3.52 -10.58 -5.10
CA ALA A 279 -4.95 -10.39 -4.89
C ALA A 279 -5.28 -10.34 -3.39
N PRO A 280 -4.92 -9.24 -2.67
CA PRO A 280 -5.21 -9.12 -1.26
C PRO A 280 -6.71 -9.07 -0.99
N ARG A 281 -7.11 -9.61 0.18
CA ARG A 281 -8.47 -9.54 0.73
C ARG A 281 -8.47 -8.74 2.02
N PHE A 282 -9.52 -7.96 2.22
CA PHE A 282 -9.73 -7.27 3.50
C PHE A 282 -10.13 -8.29 4.58
N LEU A 283 -11.23 -9.01 4.38
CA LEU A 283 -11.62 -10.15 5.20
C LEU A 283 -11.80 -11.39 4.33
N GLY A 284 -11.11 -12.47 4.68
CA GLY A 284 -11.23 -13.75 3.99
C GLY A 284 -12.54 -14.47 4.35
N ILE A 285 -13.19 -15.04 3.36
CA ILE A 285 -14.36 -15.90 3.52
C ILE A 285 -13.93 -17.32 3.20
N ALA A 286 -14.21 -18.26 4.10
CA ALA A 286 -13.87 -19.67 3.88
C ALA A 286 -14.54 -20.21 2.62
N GLY A 287 -13.76 -20.89 1.76
CA GLY A 287 -14.24 -21.47 0.50
C GLY A 287 -14.52 -20.46 -0.61
N SER A 288 -14.21 -19.17 -0.44
CA SER A 288 -14.36 -18.15 -1.48
C SER A 288 -13.01 -17.61 -1.95
N SER A 289 -12.90 -17.39 -3.26
CA SER A 289 -11.76 -16.68 -3.85
C SER A 289 -11.77 -15.18 -3.52
N TYR A 290 -12.92 -14.63 -3.14
CA TYR A 290 -13.18 -13.23 -2.87
C TYR A 290 -13.30 -12.95 -1.37
N GLY A 291 -13.17 -11.69 -0.98
CA GLY A 291 -13.24 -11.23 0.40
C GLY A 291 -14.51 -10.43 0.71
N ASP A 292 -14.78 -10.22 2.00
CA ASP A 292 -15.79 -9.29 2.50
C ASP A 292 -15.17 -7.90 2.73
N SER A 293 -16.00 -6.84 2.65
CA SER A 293 -15.56 -5.45 2.72
C SER A 293 -16.33 -4.63 3.75
N PRO A 294 -15.76 -3.52 4.23
CA PRO A 294 -16.50 -2.55 5.04
C PRO A 294 -17.76 -2.06 4.36
N ALA A 295 -17.73 -1.82 3.04
CA ALA A 295 -18.89 -1.36 2.27
C ALA A 295 -20.00 -2.42 2.18
N LEU A 296 -19.64 -3.71 2.04
CA LEU A 296 -20.62 -4.80 2.04
C LEU A 296 -21.25 -4.97 3.42
N GLN A 297 -20.48 -4.84 4.50
CA GLN A 297 -20.98 -4.91 5.88
C GLN A 297 -21.92 -3.75 6.20
N ALA A 298 -21.59 -2.52 5.78
CA ALA A 298 -22.40 -1.33 6.01
C ALA A 298 -23.49 -1.12 4.94
N PHE A 299 -23.67 -2.05 4.01
CA PHE A 299 -24.48 -1.84 2.82
C PHE A 299 -25.92 -1.43 3.15
N TYR A 300 -26.59 -2.17 4.02
CA TYR A 300 -27.97 -1.86 4.40
C TYR A 300 -28.10 -0.57 5.21
N ASP A 301 -27.09 -0.25 6.03
CA ASP A 301 -27.03 1.00 6.77
C ASP A 301 -26.87 2.20 5.82
N MET A 302 -26.05 2.07 4.78
CA MET A 302 -25.89 3.10 3.75
C MET A 302 -27.18 3.32 2.96
N LEU A 303 -27.91 2.27 2.60
CA LEU A 303 -29.23 2.40 1.96
C LEU A 303 -30.23 3.11 2.88
N THR A 304 -30.25 2.71 4.15
CA THR A 304 -31.15 3.30 5.15
C THR A 304 -30.83 4.78 5.36
N ALA A 305 -29.53 5.14 5.52
CA ALA A 305 -29.10 6.54 5.64
C ALA A 305 -29.49 7.37 4.42
N ASN A 306 -29.36 6.80 3.22
CA ASN A 306 -29.72 7.46 1.96
C ASN A 306 -31.22 7.75 1.87
N GLU A 307 -32.09 6.79 2.20
CA GLU A 307 -33.56 6.98 2.22
C GLU A 307 -34.00 7.94 3.33
N MET A 308 -33.35 7.89 4.49
CA MET A 308 -33.58 8.89 5.56
C MET A 308 -33.19 10.30 5.10
N GLY A 309 -32.02 10.47 4.46
CA GLY A 309 -31.57 11.74 3.90
C GLY A 309 -32.55 12.31 2.89
N LYS A 310 -33.04 11.48 1.97
CA LYS A 310 -34.07 11.83 0.99
C LYS A 310 -35.38 12.27 1.67
N THR A 311 -35.81 11.52 2.69
CA THR A 311 -37.03 11.82 3.44
C THR A 311 -36.91 13.13 4.21
N ILE A 312 -35.78 13.38 4.89
CA ILE A 312 -35.50 14.62 5.61
C ILE A 312 -35.53 15.81 4.64
N LEU A 313 -34.84 15.69 3.50
CA LEU A 313 -34.84 16.74 2.47
C LEU A 313 -36.23 17.04 1.95
N ARG A 314 -37.01 15.99 1.63
CA ARG A 314 -38.39 16.14 1.14
C ARG A 314 -39.31 16.76 2.20
N THR A 315 -39.20 16.35 3.45
CA THR A 315 -39.96 16.90 4.56
C THR A 315 -39.59 18.37 4.79
N GLY A 316 -38.29 18.71 4.74
CA GLY A 316 -37.81 20.08 4.83
C GLY A 316 -38.37 20.96 3.70
N GLN A 317 -38.41 20.46 2.46
CA GLN A 317 -39.03 21.17 1.32
C GLN A 317 -40.52 21.39 1.52
N LEU A 318 -41.26 20.37 2.03
CA LEU A 318 -42.69 20.50 2.33
C LEU A 318 -42.98 21.42 3.50
N GLN A 319 -42.07 21.50 4.49
CA GLN A 319 -42.19 22.47 5.59
C GLN A 319 -41.89 23.89 5.14
N ALA A 320 -40.88 24.08 4.26
CA ALA A 320 -40.52 25.39 3.72
C ALA A 320 -41.58 25.93 2.76
N ASN A 321 -42.23 25.07 1.98
CA ASN A 321 -43.28 25.42 1.03
C ASN A 321 -44.45 24.42 1.15
N PRO A 322 -45.27 24.54 2.21
CA PRO A 322 -46.32 23.57 2.48
C PRO A 322 -47.45 23.71 1.44
N PRO A 323 -48.09 22.57 1.08
CA PRO A 323 -49.32 22.62 0.29
C PRO A 323 -50.39 23.45 0.98
N ILE A 324 -51.07 24.23 0.20
CA ILE A 324 -52.13 25.12 0.68
C ILE A 324 -53.48 24.47 0.41
N LEU A 325 -54.26 24.32 1.46
CA LEU A 325 -55.64 23.85 1.38
C LEU A 325 -56.55 25.04 1.19
N THR A 326 -57.38 25.00 0.16
CA THR A 326 -58.39 26.05 -0.09
C THR A 326 -59.77 25.42 -0.34
N SER A 327 -60.80 26.01 0.20
CA SER A 327 -62.19 25.55 0.05
C SER A 327 -62.88 26.10 -1.20
N MET A 328 -62.30 27.09 -1.87
CA MET A 328 -62.94 27.79 -3.00
C MET A 328 -61.95 27.99 -4.16
N GLY A 329 -62.38 27.73 -5.39
CA GLY A 329 -61.61 27.92 -6.63
C GLY A 329 -61.36 29.37 -7.05
N LEU A 330 -61.52 30.35 -6.16
CA LEU A 330 -61.44 31.80 -6.44
C LEU A 330 -60.10 32.43 -6.05
N ILE A 331 -59.16 31.67 -5.49
CA ILE A 331 -57.85 32.20 -5.07
C ILE A 331 -56.88 32.10 -6.22
N ASP A 332 -56.22 33.21 -6.56
CA ASP A 332 -55.16 33.23 -7.54
C ASP A 332 -53.92 32.47 -7.01
N ALA A 333 -53.82 31.20 -7.40
CA ALA A 333 -52.76 30.28 -6.94
C ALA A 333 -51.37 30.83 -7.25
N ASN A 334 -51.18 31.61 -8.29
CA ASN A 334 -49.89 32.17 -8.71
C ASN A 334 -49.37 33.24 -7.75
N LYS A 335 -50.21 33.81 -6.90
CA LYS A 335 -49.84 34.86 -5.93
C LYS A 335 -49.60 34.33 -4.52
N LEU A 336 -49.99 33.08 -4.20
CA LEU A 336 -49.91 32.53 -2.86
C LEU A 336 -48.46 32.40 -2.34
N GLY A 337 -47.45 32.39 -3.20
CA GLY A 337 -46.02 32.30 -2.83
C GLY A 337 -45.28 33.65 -2.91
N SER A 338 -45.91 34.75 -3.25
CA SER A 338 -45.23 36.03 -3.49
C SER A 338 -45.24 36.91 -2.25
N ALA A 339 -44.07 37.37 -1.80
CA ALA A 339 -43.95 38.29 -0.69
C ALA A 339 -44.64 39.63 -1.00
N GLY A 340 -45.49 40.12 -0.08
CA GLY A 340 -46.20 41.38 -0.24
C GLY A 340 -47.41 41.34 -1.20
N ALA A 341 -47.82 40.17 -1.68
CA ALA A 341 -48.94 40.04 -2.60
C ALA A 341 -50.29 40.31 -1.91
N VAL A 342 -51.17 41.07 -2.57
CA VAL A 342 -52.55 41.21 -2.14
C VAL A 342 -53.39 40.12 -2.82
N ILE A 343 -53.93 39.21 -1.99
CA ILE A 343 -54.68 38.03 -2.45
C ILE A 343 -56.19 38.36 -2.30
N ARG A 344 -56.91 38.54 -3.41
CA ARG A 344 -58.36 38.72 -3.39
C ARG A 344 -59.04 37.37 -3.12
N GLY A 345 -60.04 37.35 -2.24
CA GLY A 345 -60.72 36.10 -1.82
C GLY A 345 -59.95 35.31 -0.78
N GLY A 346 -58.89 35.88 -0.19
CA GLY A 346 -58.05 35.22 0.82
C GLY A 346 -58.73 35.06 2.20
N LEU A 347 -59.91 35.68 2.40
CA LEU A 347 -60.71 35.55 3.62
C LEU A 347 -62.13 35.03 3.24
N ASP A 348 -62.71 34.19 4.09
CA ASP A 348 -64.11 33.75 3.98
C ASP A 348 -65.08 34.82 4.47
N SER A 349 -66.39 34.55 4.42
CA SER A 349 -67.45 35.47 4.88
C SER A 349 -67.41 35.77 6.38
N GLN A 350 -66.63 35.01 7.16
CA GLN A 350 -66.41 35.13 8.61
C GLN A 350 -65.05 35.77 8.98
N GLY A 351 -64.30 36.21 7.97
CA GLY A 351 -62.97 36.80 8.16
C GLY A 351 -61.86 35.82 8.49
N LYS A 352 -62.10 34.51 8.33
CA LYS A 352 -61.06 33.48 8.50
C LYS A 352 -60.31 33.29 7.20
N PRO A 353 -59.04 32.87 7.25
CA PRO A 353 -58.28 32.56 6.04
C PRO A 353 -59.00 31.50 5.21
N ALA A 354 -59.30 31.81 3.93
CA ALA A 354 -59.87 30.86 2.97
C ALA A 354 -58.85 29.84 2.45
N ALA A 355 -57.59 30.09 2.72
CA ALA A 355 -56.47 29.16 2.42
C ALA A 355 -55.67 28.92 3.71
N VAL A 356 -55.41 27.67 4.03
CA VAL A 356 -54.66 27.24 5.21
C VAL A 356 -53.50 26.40 4.75
N SER A 357 -52.29 26.68 5.22
CA SER A 357 -51.15 25.83 4.97
C SER A 357 -51.27 24.50 5.74
N MET A 358 -51.04 23.42 5.05
CA MET A 358 -51.03 22.09 5.67
C MET A 358 -49.81 21.97 6.62
N GLN A 359 -50.06 21.74 7.91
CA GLN A 359 -48.99 21.55 8.87
C GLN A 359 -48.59 20.08 8.87
N TYR A 360 -47.31 19.81 8.54
CA TYR A 360 -46.70 18.50 8.69
C TYR A 360 -46.16 18.35 10.11
N GLY A 361 -46.47 17.21 10.75
CA GLY A 361 -46.07 16.93 12.13
C GLY A 361 -44.58 17.09 12.40
N ASN A 362 -44.22 17.44 13.61
CA ASN A 362 -42.89 17.91 14.06
C ASN A 362 -41.93 16.77 14.44
N ASN A 363 -42.01 15.59 13.80
CA ASN A 363 -41.19 14.41 14.17
C ASN A 363 -39.82 14.36 13.47
N LEU A 364 -39.36 15.46 12.88
CA LEU A 364 -38.10 15.54 12.15
C LEU A 364 -36.89 15.27 13.07
N SER A 365 -36.98 15.69 14.37
CA SER A 365 -35.90 15.48 15.34
C SER A 365 -35.59 14.01 15.60
N ILE A 366 -36.61 13.15 15.69
CA ILE A 366 -36.43 11.72 15.88
C ILE A 366 -35.75 11.08 14.67
N THR A 367 -36.15 11.49 13.46
CA THR A 367 -35.54 10.99 12.21
C THR A 367 -34.08 11.40 12.10
N VAL A 368 -33.73 12.62 12.52
CA VAL A 368 -32.33 13.10 12.53
C VAL A 368 -31.49 12.35 13.55
N GLU A 369 -32.04 12.02 14.73
CA GLU A 369 -31.33 11.23 15.75
C GLU A 369 -31.06 9.80 15.25
N MET A 370 -32.09 9.13 14.71
CA MET A 370 -31.92 7.80 14.10
C MET A 370 -30.89 7.83 12.94
N GLN A 371 -30.88 8.89 12.12
CA GLN A 371 -29.89 9.02 11.06
C GLN A 371 -28.46 9.13 11.61
N ARG A 372 -28.26 9.80 12.76
CA ARG A 372 -26.93 9.86 13.42
C ARG A 372 -26.46 8.49 13.87
N GLU A 373 -27.36 7.67 14.43
CA GLU A 373 -27.01 6.30 14.83
C GLU A 373 -26.62 5.44 13.64
N VAL A 374 -27.37 5.51 12.54
CA VAL A 374 -27.06 4.78 11.29
C VAL A 374 -25.74 5.26 10.70
N ARG A 375 -25.48 6.57 10.66
CA ARG A 375 -24.18 7.10 10.23
C ARG A 375 -23.02 6.60 11.09
N ALA A 376 -23.21 6.57 12.42
CA ALA A 376 -22.21 6.04 13.33
C ALA A 376 -21.99 4.52 13.12
N ALA A 377 -23.00 3.76 12.70
CA ALA A 377 -22.85 2.35 12.33
C ALA A 377 -22.01 2.20 11.04
N ILE A 378 -22.27 3.02 10.03
CA ILE A 378 -21.47 3.06 8.79
C ILE A 378 -20.01 3.39 9.13
N GLU A 379 -19.76 4.46 9.90
CA GLU A 379 -18.41 4.87 10.28
C GLU A 379 -17.66 3.76 11.05
N ARG A 380 -18.37 3.02 11.92
CA ARG A 380 -17.79 1.86 12.66
C ARG A 380 -17.40 0.73 11.72
N ALA A 381 -18.21 0.41 10.73
CA ALA A 381 -17.90 -0.64 9.75
C ALA A 381 -16.63 -0.30 8.93
N PHE A 382 -16.41 0.98 8.62
CA PHE A 382 -15.20 1.48 7.97
C PHE A 382 -14.05 1.80 8.95
N LEU A 383 -14.16 1.43 10.22
CA LEU A 383 -13.14 1.65 11.25
C LEU A 383 -12.76 3.13 11.48
N VAL A 384 -13.61 4.09 11.05
CA VAL A 384 -13.34 5.52 11.16
C VAL A 384 -13.05 5.96 12.60
N PRO A 385 -13.83 5.55 13.63
CA PRO A 385 -13.55 5.93 15.01
C PRO A 385 -12.19 5.44 15.50
N LEU A 386 -11.74 4.28 15.02
CA LEU A 386 -10.43 3.72 15.34
C LEU A 386 -9.29 4.59 14.81
N PHE A 387 -9.44 5.14 13.61
CA PHE A 387 -8.44 6.01 13.00
C PHE A 387 -8.46 7.44 13.57
N GLN A 388 -9.62 7.95 14.01
CA GLN A 388 -9.78 9.30 14.54
C GLN A 388 -9.53 9.42 16.05
N SER A 389 -9.37 8.33 16.76
CA SER A 389 -9.27 8.32 18.23
C SER A 389 -8.14 9.21 18.79
N LEU A 390 -7.09 9.48 18.01
CA LEU A 390 -5.96 10.32 18.40
C LEU A 390 -6.18 11.81 18.15
N THR A 391 -7.09 12.17 17.23
CA THR A 391 -7.31 13.58 16.83
C THR A 391 -8.34 14.30 17.69
N GLN A 392 -9.20 13.58 18.39
CA GLN A 392 -10.35 14.18 19.09
C GLN A 392 -10.11 14.52 20.56
N THR A 393 -8.98 14.16 21.17
CA THR A 393 -8.74 14.35 22.59
C THR A 393 -7.76 15.47 22.87
N LYS A 394 -8.25 16.57 23.45
CA LYS A 394 -7.48 17.81 23.71
C LYS A 394 -6.46 17.73 24.85
N GLN A 395 -6.52 16.75 25.75
CA GLN A 395 -5.60 16.60 26.89
C GLN A 395 -5.43 15.11 27.21
N MET A 396 -4.38 14.52 26.68
CA MET A 396 -3.97 13.15 27.03
C MET A 396 -2.53 13.15 27.53
N THR A 397 -2.24 12.29 28.48
CA THR A 397 -0.85 12.02 28.89
C THR A 397 -0.17 11.16 27.84
N ALA A 398 1.16 11.26 27.72
CA ALA A 398 1.95 10.44 26.79
C ALA A 398 1.65 8.93 26.95
N THR A 399 1.51 8.46 28.20
CA THR A 399 1.18 7.06 28.51
C THR A 399 -0.21 6.63 28.04
N GLU A 400 -1.20 7.53 28.05
CA GLU A 400 -2.54 7.24 27.51
C GLU A 400 -2.53 7.17 25.99
N VAL A 401 -1.76 8.02 25.34
CA VAL A 401 -1.55 7.97 23.87
C VAL A 401 -0.93 6.64 23.49
N GLU A 402 0.16 6.23 24.15
CA GLU A 402 0.82 4.93 23.88
C GLU A 402 -0.14 3.74 24.07
N LYS A 403 -0.93 3.71 25.14
CA LYS A 403 -1.89 2.63 25.38
C LYS A 403 -2.97 2.55 24.30
N ARG A 404 -3.52 3.69 23.87
CA ARG A 404 -4.53 3.72 22.80
C ARG A 404 -3.96 3.32 21.45
N GLU A 405 -2.73 3.73 21.16
CA GLU A 405 -2.04 3.29 19.95
C GLU A 405 -1.78 1.79 19.95
N MET A 406 -1.42 1.22 21.12
CA MET A 406 -1.27 -0.22 21.30
C MET A 406 -2.60 -0.97 21.08
N GLU A 407 -3.70 -0.50 21.68
CA GLU A 407 -5.04 -1.09 21.47
C GLU A 407 -5.48 -1.03 20.00
N LYS A 408 -5.26 0.11 19.34
CA LYS A 408 -5.52 0.30 17.90
C LYS A 408 -4.71 -0.70 17.07
N SER A 409 -3.43 -0.84 17.38
CA SER A 409 -2.53 -1.74 16.68
C SER A 409 -2.94 -3.20 16.82
N MET A 410 -3.36 -3.63 18.01
CA MET A 410 -3.87 -4.97 18.27
C MET A 410 -5.14 -5.27 17.44
N LEU A 411 -6.04 -4.30 17.30
CA LEU A 411 -7.27 -4.46 16.53
C LEU A 411 -7.01 -4.53 15.02
N LEU A 412 -6.01 -3.81 14.53
CA LEU A 412 -5.66 -3.78 13.11
C LEU A 412 -4.71 -4.92 12.69
N ALA A 413 -3.96 -5.52 13.62
CA ALA A 413 -2.93 -6.50 13.32
C ALA A 413 -3.39 -7.65 12.42
N PRO A 414 -4.54 -8.34 12.66
CA PRO A 414 -4.96 -9.47 11.81
C PRO A 414 -5.25 -9.07 10.35
N MET A 415 -5.74 -7.83 10.14
CA MET A 415 -5.99 -7.30 8.80
C MET A 415 -4.68 -6.92 8.10
N CYS A 416 -3.79 -6.25 8.82
CA CYS A 416 -2.47 -5.86 8.31
C CYS A 416 -1.63 -7.08 7.96
N GLU A 417 -1.60 -8.11 8.79
CA GLU A 417 -0.88 -9.37 8.55
C GLU A 417 -1.40 -10.08 7.30
N ARG A 418 -2.71 -10.14 7.09
CA ARG A 418 -3.31 -10.74 5.89
C ARG A 418 -2.94 -9.96 4.64
N ILE A 419 -3.09 -8.63 4.66
CA ILE A 419 -2.75 -7.79 3.51
C ILE A 419 -1.25 -7.87 3.23
N ALA A 420 -0.41 -7.91 4.26
CA ALA A 420 1.02 -8.10 4.11
C ALA A 420 1.34 -9.46 3.45
N ALA A 421 0.71 -10.54 3.88
CA ALA A 421 0.92 -11.88 3.34
C ALA A 421 0.40 -12.03 1.89
N GLU A 422 -0.80 -11.47 1.58
CA GLU A 422 -1.45 -11.66 0.27
C GLU A 422 -1.01 -10.63 -0.78
N TRP A 423 -0.45 -9.48 -0.37
CA TRP A 423 -0.02 -8.41 -1.27
C TRP A 423 1.49 -8.16 -1.19
N LEU A 424 1.98 -7.71 -0.01
CA LEU A 424 3.33 -7.15 0.09
C LEU A 424 4.43 -8.20 -0.09
N SER A 425 4.22 -9.44 0.40
CA SER A 425 5.18 -10.52 0.20
C SER A 425 5.42 -10.81 -1.28
N GLY A 426 4.34 -11.03 -2.05
CA GLY A 426 4.45 -11.28 -3.48
C GLY A 426 4.97 -10.07 -4.26
N ASN A 427 4.60 -8.84 -3.83
CA ASN A 427 5.11 -7.61 -4.43
C ASN A 427 6.64 -7.51 -4.29
N ILE A 428 7.18 -7.72 -3.09
CA ILE A 428 8.63 -7.67 -2.83
C ILE A 428 9.35 -8.79 -3.57
N GLU A 429 8.81 -10.01 -3.58
CA GLU A 429 9.37 -11.13 -4.35
C GLU A 429 9.47 -10.79 -5.85
N ARG A 430 8.43 -10.22 -6.42
CA ARG A 430 8.40 -9.82 -7.82
C ARG A 430 9.36 -8.67 -8.11
N GLU A 431 9.45 -7.68 -7.24
CA GLU A 431 10.40 -6.58 -7.36
C GLU A 431 11.84 -7.08 -7.33
N LEU A 432 12.19 -7.98 -6.40
CA LEU A 432 13.52 -8.59 -6.33
C LEU A 432 13.85 -9.39 -7.59
N ASP A 433 12.88 -10.14 -8.14
CA ASP A 433 13.05 -10.89 -9.38
C ASP A 433 13.34 -9.94 -10.57
N ILE A 434 12.59 -8.84 -10.69
CA ILE A 434 12.82 -7.82 -11.73
C ILE A 434 14.20 -7.17 -11.55
N LEU A 435 14.56 -6.72 -10.34
CA LEU A 435 15.85 -6.09 -10.09
C LEU A 435 17.02 -7.04 -10.35
N GLY A 436 16.84 -8.32 -10.00
CA GLY A 436 17.82 -9.38 -10.30
C GLY A 436 18.01 -9.59 -11.82
N MET A 437 16.91 -9.61 -12.60
CA MET A 437 16.98 -9.72 -14.06
C MET A 437 17.72 -8.55 -14.71
N TYR A 438 17.58 -7.36 -14.16
CA TYR A 438 18.31 -6.16 -14.66
C TYR A 438 19.72 -6.02 -14.08
N GLY A 439 20.19 -6.93 -13.22
CA GLY A 439 21.51 -6.85 -12.61
C GLY A 439 21.69 -5.62 -11.71
N MET A 440 20.61 -5.13 -11.10
CA MET A 440 20.64 -3.95 -10.22
C MET A 440 20.92 -4.30 -8.77
N LEU A 441 20.89 -5.59 -8.42
CA LEU A 441 21.27 -6.10 -7.10
C LEU A 441 22.78 -6.35 -7.08
N ASP A 442 23.40 -6.11 -5.92
CA ASP A 442 24.80 -6.49 -5.67
C ASP A 442 24.96 -8.01 -5.82
N ASP A 443 26.20 -8.50 -5.94
CA ASP A 443 26.48 -9.94 -5.97
C ASP A 443 26.00 -10.58 -4.66
N VAL A 444 25.25 -11.67 -4.80
CA VAL A 444 24.70 -12.42 -3.65
C VAL A 444 25.84 -13.09 -2.90
N PRO A 445 25.97 -12.90 -1.58
CA PRO A 445 26.97 -13.61 -0.79
C PRO A 445 26.84 -15.13 -0.92
N ASP A 446 27.98 -15.84 -1.00
CA ASP A 446 28.00 -17.29 -1.20
C ASP A 446 27.22 -18.04 -0.11
N GLU A 447 27.29 -17.58 1.14
CA GLU A 447 26.57 -18.19 2.26
C GLU A 447 25.04 -18.09 2.08
N LEU A 448 24.55 -17.00 1.50
CA LEU A 448 23.14 -16.83 1.23
C LEU A 448 22.70 -17.68 0.02
N MET A 449 23.59 -17.89 -0.96
CA MET A 449 23.32 -18.76 -2.12
C MET A 449 23.16 -20.22 -1.73
N TYR A 450 23.99 -20.73 -0.80
CA TYR A 450 24.03 -22.15 -0.44
C TYR A 450 23.09 -22.52 0.70
N GLU A 451 22.91 -21.65 1.68
CA GLU A 451 22.19 -21.98 2.92
C GLU A 451 20.92 -21.13 3.14
N GLY A 452 20.64 -20.14 2.27
CA GLY A 452 19.67 -19.11 2.61
C GLY A 452 18.56 -18.90 1.61
N SER A 453 17.35 -18.88 2.12
CA SER A 453 16.22 -18.16 1.54
C SER A 453 16.04 -16.82 2.26
N ILE A 454 15.49 -15.82 1.55
CA ILE A 454 15.21 -14.49 2.09
C ILE A 454 13.82 -14.51 2.71
N ALA A 455 13.73 -14.04 3.94
CA ALA A 455 12.47 -13.78 4.64
C ALA A 455 12.15 -12.27 4.60
N ILE A 456 10.89 -11.94 4.42
CA ILE A 456 10.40 -10.57 4.48
C ILE A 456 9.83 -10.35 5.88
N GLN A 457 10.46 -9.47 6.65
CA GLN A 457 9.95 -9.03 7.93
C GLN A 457 9.24 -7.68 7.74
N PHE A 458 7.94 -7.63 8.06
CA PHE A 458 7.19 -6.39 8.01
C PHE A 458 7.40 -5.58 9.30
N GLU A 459 7.76 -4.33 9.13
CA GLU A 459 8.00 -3.36 10.21
C GLU A 459 6.88 -2.30 10.20
N SER A 460 5.62 -2.75 10.34
CA SER A 460 4.52 -1.80 10.46
C SER A 460 4.56 -1.09 11.82
N PRO A 461 4.01 0.13 11.94
CA PRO A 461 3.88 0.80 13.24
C PRO A 461 3.25 -0.08 14.33
N ALA A 462 2.34 -0.98 13.94
CA ALA A 462 1.74 -1.95 14.84
C ALA A 462 2.75 -2.98 15.39
N VAL A 463 3.65 -3.48 14.53
CA VAL A 463 4.72 -4.40 14.93
C VAL A 463 5.75 -3.69 15.80
N HIS A 464 6.11 -2.45 15.46
CA HIS A 464 7.00 -1.62 16.28
C HIS A 464 6.43 -1.38 17.68
N MET A 465 5.13 -1.10 17.81
CA MET A 465 4.50 -0.93 19.11
C MET A 465 4.46 -2.23 19.92
N GLN A 466 4.23 -3.36 19.30
CA GLN A 466 4.28 -4.65 19.99
C GLN A 466 5.70 -4.97 20.47
N GLN A 467 6.70 -4.64 19.69
CA GLN A 467 8.12 -4.81 20.04
C GLN A 467 8.59 -3.78 21.09
N SER A 468 7.96 -2.60 21.17
CA SER A 468 8.29 -1.57 22.16
C SER A 468 8.16 -2.07 23.59
N GLY A 469 7.19 -2.95 23.86
CA GLY A 469 7.04 -3.60 25.16
C GLY A 469 8.27 -4.43 25.57
N ALA A 470 8.90 -5.13 24.63
CA ALA A 470 10.11 -5.90 24.87
C ALA A 470 11.33 -5.00 25.14
N ILE A 471 11.44 -3.87 24.42
CA ILE A 471 12.51 -2.89 24.63
C ILE A 471 12.34 -2.14 25.95
N VAL A 472 11.12 -1.73 26.30
CA VAL A 472 10.83 -1.16 27.63
C VAL A 472 11.15 -2.17 28.75
N GLY A 473 10.86 -3.46 28.53
CA GLY A 473 11.26 -4.54 29.44
C GLY A 473 12.79 -4.62 29.58
N LEU A 474 13.52 -4.52 28.47
CA LEU A 474 14.99 -4.52 28.46
C LEU A 474 15.54 -3.31 29.22
N TYR A 475 15.03 -2.10 28.96
CA TYR A 475 15.45 -0.89 29.70
C TYR A 475 15.19 -1.01 31.21
N LYS A 476 14.02 -1.49 31.63
CA LYS A 476 13.70 -1.69 33.05
C LYS A 476 14.58 -2.74 33.72
N THR A 477 14.92 -3.82 33.00
CA THR A 477 15.86 -4.83 33.53
C THR A 477 17.27 -4.32 33.63
N MET A 478 17.73 -3.52 32.66
CA MET A 478 19.04 -2.85 32.73
C MET A 478 19.11 -1.81 33.84
N GLU A 479 18.06 -1.02 34.05
CA GLU A 479 17.94 -0.07 35.14
C GLU A 479 17.98 -0.78 36.50
N ALA A 480 17.23 -1.86 36.67
CA ALA A 480 17.27 -2.68 37.86
C ALA A 480 18.65 -3.30 38.10
N ALA A 481 19.30 -3.79 37.05
CA ALA A 481 20.67 -4.33 37.14
C ALA A 481 21.70 -3.26 37.51
N ALA A 482 21.59 -2.05 36.97
CA ALA A 482 22.44 -0.91 37.32
C ALA A 482 22.27 -0.49 38.80
N ALA A 483 21.03 -0.51 39.33
CA ALA A 483 20.78 -0.27 40.74
C ALA A 483 21.39 -1.35 41.66
N MET A 484 21.30 -2.64 41.25
CA MET A 484 21.91 -3.75 41.99
C MET A 484 23.45 -3.75 41.90
N ALA A 485 24.01 -3.28 40.81
CA ALA A 485 25.46 -3.19 40.60
C ALA A 485 26.17 -2.22 41.56
N GLN A 486 25.44 -1.27 42.15
CA GLN A 486 25.97 -0.40 43.21
C GLN A 486 26.39 -1.21 44.46
N SER A 487 25.67 -2.33 44.73
CA SER A 487 25.98 -3.20 45.87
C SER A 487 26.85 -4.41 45.47
N ASN A 488 26.72 -4.88 44.24
CA ASN A 488 27.49 -6.03 43.69
C ASN A 488 27.78 -5.81 42.20
N PRO A 489 29.01 -5.38 41.83
CA PRO A 489 29.40 -5.13 40.42
C PRO A 489 29.28 -6.36 39.52
N ASP A 490 29.34 -7.57 40.07
CA ASP A 490 29.31 -8.81 39.28
C ASP A 490 27.93 -9.06 38.63
N VAL A 491 26.87 -8.39 39.06
CA VAL A 491 25.53 -8.47 38.46
C VAL A 491 25.54 -8.03 36.99
N LEU A 492 26.39 -7.09 36.62
CA LEU A 492 26.52 -6.61 35.23
C LEU A 492 27.10 -7.67 34.28
N LYS A 493 27.87 -8.63 34.82
CA LYS A 493 28.43 -9.71 34.01
C LYS A 493 27.39 -10.71 33.51
N VAL A 494 26.19 -10.71 34.10
CA VAL A 494 25.06 -11.55 33.69
C VAL A 494 24.46 -11.04 32.36
N PHE A 495 24.64 -9.75 32.05
CA PHE A 495 24.09 -9.13 30.86
C PHE A 495 25.18 -8.97 29.79
N ASP A 496 24.86 -9.45 28.61
CA ASP A 496 25.62 -9.10 27.41
C ASP A 496 25.17 -7.69 26.96
N MET A 497 25.93 -6.67 27.39
CA MET A 497 25.64 -5.28 27.11
C MET A 497 25.75 -4.96 25.62
N GLU A 498 26.60 -5.67 24.90
CA GLU A 498 26.80 -5.50 23.47
C GLU A 498 25.62 -6.05 22.69
N ALA A 499 25.16 -7.23 23.00
CA ALA A 499 23.96 -7.83 22.43
C ALA A 499 22.70 -7.01 22.76
N ALA A 500 22.61 -6.45 23.98
CA ALA A 500 21.51 -5.57 24.37
C ALA A 500 21.50 -4.28 23.55
N LEU A 501 22.67 -3.64 23.38
CA LEU A 501 22.81 -2.42 22.59
C LEU A 501 22.45 -2.66 21.10
N ARG A 502 22.90 -3.78 20.53
CA ARG A 502 22.56 -4.18 19.16
C ARG A 502 21.05 -4.39 18.98
N LYS A 503 20.37 -5.05 19.92
CA LYS A 503 18.92 -5.22 19.89
C LYS A 503 18.18 -3.88 19.95
N ILE A 504 18.67 -2.94 20.76
CA ILE A 504 18.11 -1.60 20.85
C ILE A 504 18.31 -0.85 19.53
N ALA A 505 19.52 -0.91 18.96
CA ALA A 505 19.84 -0.28 17.68
C ALA A 505 19.00 -0.85 16.52
N ASP A 506 18.84 -2.17 16.47
CA ASP A 506 18.03 -2.85 15.47
C ASP A 506 16.55 -2.44 15.58
N TYR A 507 16.03 -2.30 16.80
CA TYR A 507 14.68 -1.81 17.04
C TYR A 507 14.46 -0.37 16.56
N TYR A 508 15.43 0.53 16.81
CA TYR A 508 15.35 1.91 16.33
C TYR A 508 15.72 2.07 14.85
N GLY A 509 16.01 0.97 14.14
CA GLY A 509 16.37 1.02 12.72
C GLY A 509 17.70 1.70 12.43
N VAL A 510 18.64 1.66 13.39
CA VAL A 510 20.00 2.16 13.20
C VAL A 510 20.73 1.22 12.25
N GLY A 511 21.19 1.76 11.11
CA GLY A 511 21.85 0.96 10.07
C GLY A 511 23.14 0.27 10.55
N SER A 512 23.51 -0.80 9.85
CA SER A 512 24.76 -1.55 10.12
C SER A 512 26.04 -0.75 9.85
N ASP A 513 25.94 0.40 9.19
CA ASP A 513 27.03 1.35 9.01
C ASP A 513 27.41 2.08 10.30
N VAL A 514 26.51 2.17 11.27
CA VAL A 514 26.73 2.83 12.57
C VAL A 514 27.10 1.82 13.66
N VAL A 515 26.51 0.63 13.63
CA VAL A 515 26.71 -0.42 14.64
C VAL A 515 27.68 -1.45 14.10
N LYS A 516 28.90 -1.53 14.66
CA LYS A 516 29.91 -2.51 14.27
C LYS A 516 29.45 -3.92 14.54
N THR A 517 29.78 -4.84 13.64
CA THR A 517 29.46 -6.28 13.80
C THR A 517 30.33 -6.93 14.87
N ALA A 518 29.96 -8.14 15.32
CA ALA A 518 30.76 -8.91 16.27
C ALA A 518 32.17 -9.18 15.72
N ASP A 519 32.25 -9.47 14.42
CA ASP A 519 33.52 -9.74 13.73
C ASP A 519 34.40 -8.48 13.64
N ASP A 520 33.80 -7.30 13.36
CA ASP A 520 34.51 -6.03 13.36
C ASP A 520 35.05 -5.68 14.76
N MET A 521 34.28 -5.95 15.81
CA MET A 521 34.71 -5.75 17.19
C MET A 521 35.82 -6.72 17.58
N ALA A 522 35.72 -7.99 17.19
CA ALA A 522 36.79 -8.97 17.41
C ALA A 522 38.09 -8.59 16.68
N ALA A 523 37.98 -8.08 15.44
CA ALA A 523 39.12 -7.59 14.68
C ALA A 523 39.78 -6.37 15.35
N ILE A 524 38.98 -5.43 15.87
CA ILE A 524 39.48 -4.26 16.60
C ILE A 524 40.18 -4.70 17.90
N GLN A 525 39.56 -5.61 18.67
CA GLN A 525 40.15 -6.13 19.90
C GLN A 525 41.48 -6.88 19.64
N GLN A 526 41.56 -7.62 18.54
CA GLN A 526 42.81 -8.25 18.12
C GLN A 526 43.88 -7.22 17.75
N GLN A 527 43.52 -6.17 17.03
CA GLN A 527 44.42 -5.06 16.71
C GLN A 527 44.91 -4.34 17.96
N GLU A 528 44.01 -4.01 18.89
CA GLU A 528 44.34 -3.38 20.16
C GLU A 528 45.25 -4.26 21.02
N ALA A 529 44.97 -5.56 21.09
CA ALA A 529 45.82 -6.53 21.80
C ALA A 529 47.20 -6.64 21.15
N LEU A 530 47.31 -6.63 19.83
CA LEU A 530 48.56 -6.66 19.10
C LEU A 530 49.37 -5.35 19.34
N GLN A 531 48.71 -4.21 19.33
CA GLN A 531 49.34 -2.92 19.66
C GLN A 531 49.79 -2.85 21.10
N ALA A 532 49.05 -3.39 22.06
CA ALA A 532 49.43 -3.47 23.46
C ALA A 532 50.67 -4.37 23.66
N ILE A 533 50.77 -5.49 22.95
CA ILE A 533 51.95 -6.40 22.95
C ILE A 533 53.17 -5.67 22.35
N LEU A 534 53.00 -4.96 21.23
CA LEU A 534 54.07 -4.21 20.60
C LEU A 534 54.55 -3.02 21.49
N ALA A 535 53.63 -2.35 22.18
CA ALA A 535 53.98 -1.31 23.13
C ALA A 535 54.74 -1.84 24.36
N GLN A 536 54.39 -3.03 24.86
CA GLN A 536 55.12 -3.69 25.94
C GLN A 536 56.50 -4.15 25.48
N GLN A 537 56.68 -4.63 24.26
CA GLN A 537 58.01 -5.03 23.71
C GLN A 537 58.87 -3.82 23.41
N GLY A 538 58.30 -2.69 22.94
CA GLY A 538 59.01 -1.43 22.75
C GLY A 538 59.49 -0.78 24.06
N GLY A 539 58.74 -0.96 25.17
CA GLY A 539 59.12 -0.47 26.51
C GLY A 539 60.30 -1.26 27.14
N ASN A 540 60.45 -2.55 26.83
CA ASN A 540 61.56 -3.39 27.31
C ASN A 540 62.86 -3.18 26.51
N ALA A 541 62.81 -2.61 25.30
CA ALA A 541 64.01 -2.29 24.50
C ALA A 541 64.67 -0.95 24.92
N ALA A 542 63.97 -0.08 25.65
CA ALA A 542 64.50 1.19 26.12
C ALA A 542 65.26 1.08 27.47
N GLY A 543 65.29 -0.10 28.11
CA GLY A 543 65.92 -0.31 29.43
C GLY A 543 67.36 -0.83 29.41
N ILE A 544 67.94 -1.17 28.24
CA ILE A 544 69.33 -1.71 28.15
C ILE A 544 70.09 -0.90 27.11
N GLY A 545 70.74 0.19 27.51
CA GLY A 545 71.61 0.96 26.62
C GLY A 545 72.07 2.29 27.20
N GLY A 546 72.73 2.26 28.36
CA GLY A 546 73.53 3.35 28.80
C GLY A 546 74.94 3.28 28.21
N ALA A 547 75.41 4.40 27.67
CA ALA A 547 76.82 4.78 27.32
C ALA A 547 77.30 4.30 25.91
N ASN A 548 77.36 5.23 25.04
CA ASN A 548 78.52 5.84 24.36
C ASN A 548 78.15 6.43 23.00
N GLY A 549 78.52 7.67 22.89
CA GLY A 549 78.39 8.67 21.91
C GLY A 549 78.76 8.42 20.46
N ILE A 550 78.59 9.50 19.75
CA ILE A 550 79.04 9.89 18.41
C ILE A 550 77.98 9.70 17.28
N GLY A 551 77.32 10.78 16.98
CA GLY A 551 77.43 11.56 15.75
C GLY A 551 76.68 11.10 14.49
N THR A 552 75.97 12.06 13.99
CA THR A 552 75.66 12.36 12.60
C THR A 552 74.42 11.70 11.94
N GLY A 553 73.56 12.58 11.48
CA GLY A 553 72.77 12.39 10.29
C GLY A 553 71.23 12.45 10.46
N GLY A 554 70.72 13.65 10.36
CA GLY A 554 69.29 13.89 10.37
C GLY A 554 68.58 13.39 9.11
N VAL A 555 67.37 12.94 9.31
CA VAL A 555 66.27 13.11 8.33
C VAL A 555 65.00 13.43 9.11
N VAL A 556 64.56 14.63 8.91
CA VAL A 556 63.27 15.14 9.40
C VAL A 556 62.18 14.64 8.44
N LEU A 557 61.22 13.96 8.95
CA LEU A 557 59.89 13.88 8.29
C LEU A 557 58.84 14.37 9.28
N SER A 558 58.50 15.65 9.05
CA SER A 558 57.38 16.32 9.68
C SER A 558 56.06 15.84 9.07
N GLY A 559 55.05 15.68 9.90
CA GLY A 559 53.70 15.41 9.46
C GLY A 559 52.73 15.19 10.61
N ALA A 560 52.64 16.19 11.51
CA ALA A 560 51.60 16.23 12.51
C ALA A 560 50.55 17.27 12.11
N GLY A 561 49.37 16.82 11.76
CA GLY A 561 48.18 17.66 11.63
C GLY A 561 47.32 17.52 12.87
N GLY A 562 47.57 18.34 13.87
CA GLY A 562 46.71 18.49 15.03
C GLY A 562 45.50 19.34 14.67
N ILE A 563 44.30 18.85 15.00
CA ILE A 563 43.08 19.66 15.01
C ILE A 563 42.81 20.02 16.47
N SER A 564 43.06 21.30 16.79
CA SER A 564 42.69 21.90 18.05
C SER A 564 41.21 22.27 18.08
N ALA A 565 40.52 21.83 19.10
CA ALA A 565 39.20 22.33 19.48
C ALA A 565 39.35 23.73 20.09
N SER A 566 38.65 24.73 19.55
CA SER A 566 38.43 26.00 20.21
C SER A 566 37.00 26.13 20.67
N THR A 567 36.84 26.09 21.98
CA THR A 567 35.70 26.63 22.71
C THR A 567 35.73 28.15 22.64
N GLY A 568 34.65 28.76 22.21
CA GLY A 568 34.44 30.20 22.31
C GLY A 568 32.97 30.48 22.58
N GLY A 569 32.74 30.90 23.82
CA GLY A 569 31.42 31.28 24.31
C GLY A 569 31.07 32.73 24.04
N SER A 570 29.80 32.96 24.11
CA SER A 570 29.05 34.16 24.50
C SER A 570 29.36 35.52 23.85
N ALA A 571 28.31 36.13 23.30
CA ALA A 571 27.79 37.37 23.88
C ALA A 571 26.54 37.85 23.15
N LEU A 572 25.57 38.21 23.96
CA LEU A 572 24.41 39.02 23.68
C LEU A 572 24.77 40.41 23.15
N SER A 573 24.02 40.93 22.16
CA SER A 573 23.63 42.34 22.24
C SER A 573 22.35 42.62 21.46
N ARG A 574 21.45 43.32 22.15
CA ARG A 574 20.23 43.99 21.72
C ARG A 574 20.55 45.24 20.90
N ALA A 575 19.67 45.53 19.97
CA ALA A 575 19.07 46.85 19.63
C ALA A 575 18.35 46.68 18.28
N GLY A 576 17.08 46.99 18.04
CA GLY A 576 16.37 48.20 18.44
C GLY A 576 16.22 49.12 17.22
N GLY A 577 14.98 49.36 16.75
CA GLY A 577 14.71 50.48 15.83
C GLY A 577 13.85 50.05 14.60
N THR A 578 12.50 50.14 14.63
CA THR A 578 11.61 51.25 14.24
C THR A 578 11.74 51.79 12.80
N GLY A 579 10.62 51.86 12.12
CA GLY A 579 10.33 52.72 10.97
C GLY A 579 9.68 51.98 9.83
N ALA A 580 8.37 51.94 9.66
CA ALA A 580 7.38 52.95 9.29
C ALA A 580 7.35 53.27 7.78
N ARG A 581 6.16 53.03 7.22
CA ARG A 581 5.42 53.78 6.17
C ARG A 581 5.80 53.59 4.70
N THR A 582 4.82 53.33 3.98
CA THR A 582 3.85 53.94 3.01
C THR A 582 4.05 53.28 1.65
N GLY A 583 3.07 52.90 0.89
CA GLY A 583 1.88 53.50 0.44
C GLY A 583 1.79 53.35 -1.09
N GLY A 584 0.58 53.18 -1.66
CA GLY A 584 0.37 53.35 -3.08
C GLY A 584 -0.11 52.06 -3.81
N SER A 585 -1.34 51.74 -3.94
CA SER A 585 -2.47 52.21 -4.80
C SER A 585 -2.15 52.32 -6.28
N ALA A 586 -2.86 51.54 -7.07
CA ALA A 586 -3.45 51.75 -8.39
C ALA A 586 -3.55 50.39 -9.07
N GLY A 587 -4.66 49.83 -9.49
CA GLY A 587 -5.80 50.39 -10.19
C GLY A 587 -5.75 50.04 -11.65
N LEU A 588 -6.84 49.44 -12.13
CA LEU A 588 -7.36 49.37 -13.51
C LEU A 588 -7.43 47.92 -14.06
N ARG A 589 -8.69 47.39 -14.11
CA ARG A 589 -9.61 47.36 -15.29
C ARG A 589 -8.94 46.69 -16.52
N GLY A 590 -9.51 45.69 -17.10
CA GLY A 590 -10.81 45.46 -17.58
C GLY A 590 -10.87 44.36 -18.64
N LYS A 591 -12.06 43.82 -18.74
CA LYS A 591 -12.83 43.36 -19.91
C LYS A 591 -12.39 42.14 -20.72
N ARG A 592 -13.29 41.15 -20.61
CA ARG A 592 -14.11 40.55 -21.72
C ARG A 592 -13.37 39.92 -22.91
N ALA A 593 -13.49 38.63 -23.06
CA ALA A 593 -14.44 38.00 -23.96
C ALA A 593 -14.68 36.56 -23.45
#